data_72e8674cdfb8b588d19a957918af4840
#
_entry.id   72e8674cdfb8b588d19a957918af4840
#
_cell.length_a   1.000
_cell.length_b   1.000
_cell.length_c   1.000
_cell.angle_alpha   90.00
_cell.angle_beta   90.00
_cell.angle_gamma   90.00
#
_symmetry.space_group_name_H-M   'P 1'
#
loop_
_entity.id
_entity.type
_entity.pdbx_description
1 polymer ?
#
loop_
_entity_poly.entity_id
_entity_poly.type
_entity_poly.pdbx_seq_one_letter_code
_entity_poly.pdbx_strand_id
1 'polypeptide(L)'
;NDEFVFWRTTCIDTGHNVHCTQLADLSFFVVDGQVKTPLNDENFKEYLLPYRVENEPLDYWRDSISPLQKNLETYSTYYDNFRHSISQIENRFRTFLFMLDKKIPEPDLKNFKSDCIPTSKANLFVLRILGVPSAIDFIPHFANRNGRHYWATAIDPRINSTQEYQVGIYKAPKIYRRTYSHNPTAKPGKREYVPYFFLDPFNKDVTDLYIPTSEIRLSAPGIRNIRHGYLAIFNDLSWQPIACSKPAGQEIIFPKMGKDIVYLPVHYTNKKEMVPFAPPLILYSDGTVHPIIANKDSLQYMKLVRKYPNRGESDYWYSAFIDSHFEAADNPDFKSPHSICTIRHKPDYRYQFIPIDTTLSYRYWRFVANEAWRAHLSDLRFYDKHKQEIKGKIIGMDSTKTNELFDPDPLSMCMIPEWVGMDFGKPVALSQIRYLPRNDANGIFPDNQYELFYYDFPQGWISMGIKTATGTYIEYDDVPSNGLYWLRNHTLGQEERIFTWENGKAHFW
;
A
#
# COMPACT_ATOMS: atom_id res chain seq x y z
N ASN A 1 18.96 -2.32 41.37
CA ASN A 1 18.11 -1.15 41.60
C ASN A 1 18.39 -0.17 40.48
N ASP A 2 17.63 -0.31 39.40
CA ASP A 2 17.70 0.59 38.26
C ASP A 2 16.73 1.75 38.52
N GLU A 3 17.27 2.90 38.94
CA GLU A 3 16.47 4.11 39.13
C GLU A 3 16.33 4.83 37.78
N PHE A 4 15.11 4.84 37.24
CA PHE A 4 14.72 5.80 36.20
C PHE A 4 14.41 7.12 36.87
N VAL A 5 15.16 8.17 36.55
CA VAL A 5 14.87 9.52 37.01
C VAL A 5 13.97 10.20 35.99
N PHE A 6 12.70 10.39 36.35
CA PHE A 6 11.74 11.17 35.57
C PHE A 6 11.79 12.62 35.98
N TRP A 7 11.81 13.51 34.98
CA TRP A 7 11.69 14.94 35.22
C TRP A 7 10.31 15.42 34.78
N ARG A 8 9.60 16.05 35.69
CA ARG A 8 8.34 16.75 35.41
C ARG A 8 8.68 18.15 34.94
N THR A 9 8.45 18.50 33.68
CA THR A 9 8.41 19.90 33.24
C THR A 9 7.02 20.43 33.51
N THR A 10 6.90 21.40 34.42
CA THR A 10 5.66 22.12 34.61
C THR A 10 5.70 23.33 33.67
N CYS A 11 4.93 23.28 32.57
CA CYS A 11 4.63 24.50 31.81
C CYS A 11 3.56 25.27 32.55
N ILE A 12 3.87 26.47 33.03
CA ILE A 12 2.87 27.37 33.58
C ILE A 12 2.31 28.16 32.40
N ASP A 13 1.05 27.91 32.08
CA ASP A 13 0.30 28.74 31.14
C ASP A 13 -0.04 30.06 31.79
N THR A 14 0.59 31.12 31.33
CA THR A 14 0.27 32.50 31.78
C THR A 14 -0.54 33.23 30.70
N GLY A 15 -1.58 32.56 30.15
CA GLY A 15 -2.52 33.17 29.21
C GLY A 15 -1.84 33.72 27.93
N HIS A 16 -1.68 32.91 26.93
CA HIS A 16 -1.20 33.18 25.57
C HIS A 16 0.32 33.19 25.30
N ASN A 17 1.18 33.01 26.31
CA ASN A 17 2.62 32.81 26.06
C ASN A 17 3.15 31.62 26.84
N VAL A 18 3.57 30.58 26.14
CA VAL A 18 4.27 29.44 26.75
C VAL A 18 5.73 29.87 26.96
N HIS A 19 6.10 30.19 28.18
CA HIS A 19 7.49 30.39 28.58
C HIS A 19 8.09 29.03 28.98
N CYS A 20 9.00 28.48 28.16
CA CYS A 20 9.92 27.45 28.64
C CYS A 20 10.94 28.11 29.54
N THR A 21 10.94 27.78 30.84
CA THR A 21 12.06 28.10 31.72
C THR A 21 13.33 27.38 31.24
N GLN A 22 14.48 28.08 31.25
CA GLN A 22 15.76 27.48 30.95
C GLN A 22 16.02 26.30 31.87
N LEU A 23 16.18 25.12 31.27
CA LEU A 23 16.66 23.92 31.93
C LEU A 23 18.20 23.95 31.85
N ALA A 24 18.84 24.30 32.95
CA ALA A 24 20.28 24.10 33.11
C ALA A 24 20.50 22.67 33.65
N ASP A 25 21.37 21.91 32.98
CA ASP A 25 21.84 20.59 33.37
C ASP A 25 20.76 19.46 33.46
N LEU A 26 20.29 19.03 32.31
CA LEU A 26 19.57 17.75 32.17
C LEU A 26 20.46 16.69 31.54
N SER A 27 20.94 15.78 32.36
CA SER A 27 21.67 14.59 31.88
C SER A 27 20.72 13.40 31.93
N PHE A 28 20.36 12.87 30.74
CA PHE A 28 19.60 11.64 30.64
C PHE A 28 20.53 10.46 30.39
N PHE A 29 20.29 9.38 31.11
CA PHE A 29 21.04 8.16 30.97
C PHE A 29 20.10 7.04 30.55
N VAL A 30 20.38 6.35 29.44
CA VAL A 30 19.82 5.03 29.19
C VAL A 30 20.64 4.04 30.01
N VAL A 31 20.03 3.43 30.99
CA VAL A 31 20.70 2.44 31.83
C VAL A 31 20.57 1.08 31.16
N ASP A 32 21.61 0.66 30.49
CA ASP A 32 21.84 -0.73 30.13
C ASP A 32 22.80 -1.28 31.18
N GLY A 33 22.34 -2.18 32.03
CA GLY A 33 22.99 -2.81 33.16
C GLY A 33 24.48 -2.57 33.52
N GLN A 34 25.25 -1.93 32.67
CA GLN A 34 26.66 -1.55 32.91
C GLN A 34 27.16 -0.30 32.19
N VAL A 35 26.45 0.28 31.24
CA VAL A 35 26.91 1.48 30.47
C VAL A 35 25.90 2.58 30.48
N LYS A 36 26.19 3.67 31.16
CA LYS A 36 25.42 4.93 31.08
C LYS A 36 25.85 5.70 29.82
N THR A 37 25.07 5.68 28.79
CA THR A 37 25.31 6.52 27.60
C THR A 37 24.48 7.78 27.75
N PRO A 38 25.07 8.98 27.90
CA PRO A 38 24.31 10.22 27.94
C PRO A 38 23.59 10.43 26.60
N LEU A 39 22.30 10.70 26.64
CA LEU A 39 21.58 11.21 25.50
C LEU A 39 22.17 12.56 25.15
N ASN A 40 22.62 12.79 23.92
CA ASN A 40 23.12 14.08 23.53
C ASN A 40 21.94 15.10 23.48
N ASP A 41 22.28 16.36 23.71
CA ASP A 41 21.34 17.48 23.78
C ASP A 41 20.45 17.60 22.53
N GLU A 42 21.00 17.32 21.36
CA GLU A 42 20.28 17.40 20.07
C GLU A 42 19.22 16.30 19.97
N ASN A 43 19.56 15.06 20.28
CA ASN A 43 18.60 13.95 20.25
C ASN A 43 17.52 14.11 21.30
N PHE A 44 17.85 14.66 22.45
CA PHE A 44 16.86 14.97 23.48
C PHE A 44 15.87 16.03 23.00
N LYS A 45 16.37 17.16 22.51
CA LYS A 45 15.55 18.28 22.03
C LYS A 45 14.71 17.92 20.80
N GLU A 46 15.24 17.09 19.93
CA GLU A 46 14.60 16.74 18.67
C GLU A 46 13.62 15.56 18.81
N TYR A 47 13.94 14.55 19.62
CA TYR A 47 13.22 13.26 19.54
C TYR A 47 12.54 12.82 20.83
N LEU A 48 12.85 13.44 21.98
CA LEU A 48 12.25 13.09 23.27
C LEU A 48 11.40 14.23 23.87
N LEU A 49 11.93 15.45 23.83
CA LEU A 49 11.28 16.62 24.44
C LEU A 49 9.98 17.04 23.73
N PRO A 50 9.84 16.97 22.38
CA PRO A 50 8.66 17.54 21.72
C PRO A 50 7.36 16.93 22.25
N TYR A 51 6.42 17.81 22.57
CA TYR A 51 5.14 17.45 23.18
C TYR A 51 4.08 17.11 22.13
N ARG A 52 4.15 17.75 20.97
CA ARG A 52 3.29 17.51 19.81
C ARG A 52 3.99 16.70 18.73
N VAL A 53 3.23 16.03 17.92
CA VAL A 53 3.68 15.38 16.68
C VAL A 53 3.37 16.25 15.46
N GLU A 54 2.19 16.86 15.46
CA GLU A 54 1.70 17.79 14.43
C GLU A 54 0.98 18.99 15.07
N ASN A 55 -0.31 19.16 14.76
CA ASN A 55 -1.14 20.29 15.23
C ASN A 55 -2.19 19.88 16.27
N GLU A 56 -2.02 18.74 16.91
CA GLU A 56 -2.91 18.32 17.99
C GLU A 56 -2.93 19.33 19.15
N PRO A 57 -4.04 19.48 19.85
CA PRO A 57 -4.12 20.34 21.03
C PRO A 57 -3.06 19.99 22.06
N LEU A 58 -2.57 20.99 22.79
CA LEU A 58 -1.76 20.76 23.98
C LEU A 58 -2.68 20.28 25.10
N ASP A 59 -2.52 19.01 25.47
CA ASP A 59 -3.22 18.40 26.58
C ASP A 59 -2.22 17.73 27.55
N TYR A 60 -2.72 17.15 28.62
CA TYR A 60 -1.89 16.48 29.63
C TYR A 60 -1.70 14.99 29.30
N TRP A 61 -1.50 14.63 28.03
CA TRP A 61 -1.43 13.24 27.61
C TRP A 61 -0.33 12.44 28.33
N ARG A 62 0.82 13.05 28.64
CA ARG A 62 1.89 12.40 29.40
C ARG A 62 1.41 12.00 30.80
N ASP A 63 0.69 12.87 31.49
CA ASP A 63 0.14 12.58 32.81
C ASP A 63 -1.00 11.55 32.75
N SER A 64 -1.84 11.60 31.72
CA SER A 64 -2.94 10.67 31.52
C SER A 64 -2.48 9.24 31.25
N ILE A 65 -1.33 9.08 30.61
CA ILE A 65 -0.76 7.78 30.24
C ILE A 65 0.28 7.31 31.27
N SER A 66 0.82 8.20 32.11
CA SER A 66 1.80 7.88 33.16
C SER A 66 1.39 6.72 34.10
N PRO A 67 0.12 6.51 34.49
CA PRO A 67 -0.25 5.33 35.28
C PRO A 67 0.03 3.99 34.61
N LEU A 68 0.16 3.99 33.26
CA LEU A 68 0.49 2.81 32.46
C LEU A 68 1.96 2.46 32.54
N GLN A 69 2.78 3.43 32.84
CA GLN A 69 4.22 3.28 32.95
C GLN A 69 4.60 2.18 33.97
N LYS A 70 3.94 2.11 35.14
CA LYS A 70 4.17 1.05 36.13
C LYS A 70 3.96 -0.36 35.56
N ASN A 71 3.02 -0.52 34.64
CA ASN A 71 2.80 -1.81 33.97
C ASN A 71 3.82 -2.07 32.84
N LEU A 72 4.46 -1.03 32.30
CA LEU A 72 5.46 -1.10 31.26
C LEU A 72 6.89 -1.24 31.84
N GLU A 73 7.15 -0.73 33.04
CA GLU A 73 8.43 -0.87 33.76
C GLU A 73 8.80 -2.33 34.01
N THR A 74 7.82 -3.23 34.18
CA THR A 74 8.05 -4.68 34.28
C THR A 74 8.65 -5.26 32.99
N TYR A 75 8.64 -4.53 31.88
CA TYR A 75 9.14 -4.97 30.57
C TYR A 75 10.50 -4.35 30.19
N SER A 76 10.97 -3.31 30.90
CA SER A 76 12.26 -2.68 30.64
C SER A 76 13.46 -3.56 31.00
N THR A 77 13.24 -4.62 31.77
CA THR A 77 14.27 -5.59 32.16
C THR A 77 14.67 -6.59 31.05
N TYR A 78 14.04 -6.56 29.89
CA TYR A 78 14.32 -7.46 28.76
C TYR A 78 15.04 -6.76 27.59
N TYR A 79 16.03 -5.93 27.89
CA TYR A 79 16.73 -5.11 26.87
C TYR A 79 17.69 -5.88 25.95
N ASP A 80 17.89 -7.17 26.09
CA ASP A 80 18.76 -7.96 25.21
C ASP A 80 18.23 -8.12 23.77
N ASN A 81 16.95 -7.73 23.52
CA ASN A 81 16.34 -7.74 22.20
C ASN A 81 15.43 -6.52 22.00
N PHE A 82 16.01 -5.32 21.91
CA PHE A 82 15.33 -4.05 21.77
C PHE A 82 14.23 -4.04 20.68
N ARG A 83 14.48 -4.68 19.52
CA ARG A 83 13.48 -4.81 18.43
C ARG A 83 12.26 -5.64 18.84
N HIS A 84 12.50 -6.75 19.52
CA HIS A 84 11.43 -7.63 19.98
C HIS A 84 10.61 -6.97 21.09
N SER A 85 11.26 -6.21 21.95
CA SER A 85 10.61 -5.46 23.03
C SER A 85 9.73 -4.32 22.50
N ILE A 86 10.18 -3.56 21.50
CA ILE A 86 9.35 -2.51 20.87
C ILE A 86 8.13 -3.13 20.20
N SER A 87 8.30 -4.18 19.40
CA SER A 87 7.15 -4.85 18.75
C SER A 87 6.16 -5.44 19.77
N GLN A 88 6.64 -5.96 20.89
CA GLN A 88 5.77 -6.44 21.97
C GLN A 88 5.07 -5.29 22.69
N ILE A 89 5.75 -4.18 22.95
CA ILE A 89 5.18 -2.97 23.52
C ILE A 89 4.10 -2.42 22.60
N GLU A 90 4.38 -2.30 21.30
CA GLU A 90 3.40 -1.87 20.29
C GLU A 90 2.16 -2.77 20.25
N ASN A 91 2.33 -4.09 20.23
CA ASN A 91 1.22 -5.04 20.19
C ASN A 91 0.38 -5.01 21.48
N ARG A 92 1.01 -4.90 22.65
CA ARG A 92 0.30 -4.81 23.93
C ARG A 92 -0.35 -3.47 24.14
N PHE A 93 0.28 -2.40 23.66
CA PHE A 93 -0.32 -1.08 23.68
C PHE A 93 -1.54 -0.99 22.75
N ARG A 94 -1.50 -1.62 21.59
CA ARG A 94 -2.71 -1.78 20.74
C ARG A 94 -3.83 -2.49 21.49
N THR A 95 -3.53 -3.55 22.22
CA THR A 95 -4.50 -4.26 23.06
C THR A 95 -5.01 -3.37 24.19
N PHE A 96 -4.12 -2.59 24.79
CA PHE A 96 -4.45 -1.68 25.86
C PHE A 96 -5.28 -0.47 25.40
N LEU A 97 -4.93 0.17 24.29
CA LEU A 97 -5.76 1.22 23.68
C LEU A 97 -7.15 0.70 23.30
N PHE A 98 -7.24 -0.55 22.86
CA PHE A 98 -8.52 -1.22 22.65
C PHE A 98 -9.36 -1.33 23.94
N MET A 99 -8.71 -1.53 25.09
CA MET A 99 -9.37 -1.58 26.41
C MET A 99 -9.69 -0.19 26.97
N LEU A 100 -8.96 0.86 26.59
CA LEU A 100 -9.15 2.24 27.03
C LEU A 100 -10.21 3.03 26.27
N ASP A 101 -10.89 2.43 25.30
CA ASP A 101 -11.91 3.04 24.44
C ASP A 101 -13.01 3.87 25.16
N LYS A 102 -12.97 3.94 26.47
CA LYS A 102 -13.94 4.65 27.33
C LYS A 102 -13.40 5.85 28.09
N LYS A 103 -12.11 6.19 28.07
CA LYS A 103 -11.52 7.19 28.99
C LYS A 103 -10.56 8.21 28.37
N ILE A 104 -10.27 8.18 27.08
CA ILE A 104 -9.40 9.17 26.45
C ILE A 104 -10.26 10.20 25.73
N PRO A 105 -10.13 11.52 26.06
CA PRO A 105 -10.81 12.56 25.29
C PRO A 105 -10.28 12.58 23.87
N GLU A 106 -11.19 12.52 22.95
CA GLU A 106 -10.98 12.42 21.50
C GLU A 106 -10.64 13.72 20.80
N PRO A 107 -10.07 13.69 19.57
CA PRO A 107 -10.77 13.09 18.40
C PRO A 107 -10.02 12.02 17.59
N ASP A 108 -8.74 11.75 17.82
CA ASP A 108 -7.95 10.97 16.85
C ASP A 108 -7.73 9.47 17.18
N LEU A 109 -8.01 9.03 18.39
CA LEU A 109 -7.72 7.65 18.81
C LEU A 109 -8.82 6.62 18.47
N LYS A 110 -10.04 7.04 18.11
CA LYS A 110 -11.16 6.13 17.76
C LYS A 110 -11.00 5.48 16.39
N ASN A 111 -10.25 6.11 15.47
CA ASN A 111 -10.01 5.58 14.12
C ASN A 111 -8.77 4.69 14.03
N PHE A 112 -8.27 4.20 15.15
CA PHE A 112 -7.03 3.41 15.28
C PHE A 112 -6.99 2.11 14.47
N LYS A 113 -8.13 1.64 14.00
CA LYS A 113 -8.24 0.27 13.45
C LYS A 113 -7.81 0.11 11.99
N SER A 114 -7.55 1.18 11.25
CA SER A 114 -7.34 1.05 9.80
C SER A 114 -6.26 1.93 9.15
N ASP A 115 -5.69 2.92 9.84
CA ASP A 115 -4.73 3.84 9.21
C ASP A 115 -3.37 3.84 9.93
N CYS A 116 -2.27 3.87 9.14
CA CYS A 116 -0.90 3.88 9.64
C CYS A 116 -0.56 5.20 10.39
N ILE A 117 -1.21 6.32 10.06
CA ILE A 117 -0.90 7.63 10.67
C ILE A 117 -1.30 7.68 12.16
N PRO A 118 -2.55 7.42 12.56
CA PRO A 118 -2.92 7.38 13.98
C PRO A 118 -2.11 6.34 14.76
N THR A 119 -1.87 5.16 14.18
CA THR A 119 -1.08 4.12 14.81
C THR A 119 0.35 4.57 15.08
N SER A 120 1.01 5.21 14.12
CA SER A 120 2.39 5.70 14.30
C SER A 120 2.49 6.81 15.32
N LYS A 121 1.51 7.73 15.37
CA LYS A 121 1.44 8.78 16.42
C LYS A 121 1.34 8.20 17.82
N ALA A 122 0.48 7.22 18.00
CA ALA A 122 0.32 6.58 19.31
C ALA A 122 1.57 5.81 19.74
N ASN A 123 2.18 5.06 18.83
CA ASN A 123 3.45 4.38 19.10
C ASN A 123 4.54 5.37 19.49
N LEU A 124 4.61 6.53 18.82
CA LEU A 124 5.53 7.61 19.16
C LEU A 124 5.31 8.13 20.59
N PHE A 125 4.05 8.39 20.98
CA PHE A 125 3.74 8.85 22.33
C PHE A 125 4.17 7.84 23.38
N VAL A 126 3.92 6.56 23.15
CA VAL A 126 4.37 5.49 24.06
C VAL A 126 5.88 5.44 24.20
N LEU A 127 6.61 5.48 23.10
CA LEU A 127 8.08 5.47 23.12
C LEU A 127 8.61 6.67 23.93
N ARG A 128 8.03 7.87 23.73
CA ARG A 128 8.45 9.08 24.46
C ARG A 128 8.10 9.04 25.96
N ILE A 129 7.00 8.39 26.35
CA ILE A 129 6.69 8.17 27.79
C ILE A 129 7.69 7.25 28.43
N LEU A 130 8.15 6.22 27.71
CA LEU A 130 9.18 5.31 28.16
C LEU A 130 10.59 5.92 28.14
N GLY A 131 10.73 7.21 27.80
CA GLY A 131 12.01 7.88 27.70
C GLY A 131 12.83 7.49 26.45
N VAL A 132 12.21 6.85 25.46
CA VAL A 132 12.86 6.45 24.21
C VAL A 132 12.78 7.59 23.20
N PRO A 133 13.91 8.16 22.75
CA PRO A 133 13.92 9.14 21.67
C PRO A 133 13.31 8.53 20.42
N SER A 134 12.34 9.20 19.83
CA SER A 134 11.57 8.63 18.73
C SER A 134 11.04 9.67 17.76
N ALA A 135 10.89 9.28 16.50
CA ALA A 135 10.40 10.09 15.41
C ALA A 135 9.34 9.34 14.59
N ILE A 136 8.60 10.06 13.75
CA ILE A 136 7.79 9.47 12.70
C ILE A 136 8.59 9.51 11.42
N ASP A 137 8.81 8.33 10.84
CA ASP A 137 9.35 8.18 9.50
C ASP A 137 8.25 7.75 8.54
N PHE A 138 8.38 8.13 7.28
CA PHE A 138 7.33 7.85 6.31
C PHE A 138 7.82 7.78 4.87
N ILE A 139 7.10 6.97 4.08
CA ILE A 139 7.18 6.92 2.62
C ILE A 139 5.99 7.74 2.12
N PRO A 140 6.21 8.91 1.48
CA PRO A 140 5.11 9.76 1.00
C PRO A 140 4.25 9.05 -0.05
N HIS A 141 4.86 8.28 -0.93
CA HIS A 141 4.22 7.47 -1.95
C HIS A 141 5.05 6.22 -2.23
N PHE A 142 4.41 5.05 -2.24
CA PHE A 142 5.06 3.81 -2.67
C PHE A 142 5.31 3.82 -4.18
N ALA A 143 6.44 3.26 -4.60
CA ALA A 143 6.75 3.16 -6.03
C ALA A 143 6.08 1.97 -6.73
N ASN A 144 5.80 0.87 -6.05
CA ASN A 144 5.25 -0.36 -6.63
C ASN A 144 3.78 -0.66 -6.25
N ARG A 145 3.11 0.25 -5.58
CA ARG A 145 1.69 0.16 -5.18
C ARG A 145 1.13 1.55 -4.91
N ASN A 146 -0.19 1.65 -4.79
CA ASN A 146 -0.84 2.87 -4.37
C ASN A 146 -0.67 3.14 -2.88
N GLY A 147 -0.82 4.41 -2.49
CA GLY A 147 -0.81 4.84 -1.10
C GLY A 147 0.59 5.17 -0.56
N ARG A 148 0.67 5.24 0.75
CA ARG A 148 1.79 5.74 1.55
C ARG A 148 1.93 4.93 2.83
N HIS A 149 3.02 5.15 3.59
CA HIS A 149 3.18 4.50 4.88
C HIS A 149 3.88 5.39 5.89
N TYR A 150 3.45 5.31 7.15
CA TYR A 150 3.98 6.04 8.30
C TYR A 150 4.25 5.05 9.42
N TRP A 151 5.35 5.24 10.15
CA TRP A 151 5.68 4.45 11.33
C TRP A 151 6.45 5.26 12.36
N ALA A 152 6.34 4.88 13.64
CA ALA A 152 7.22 5.39 14.67
C ALA A 152 8.55 4.63 14.65
N THR A 153 9.65 5.34 14.80
CA THR A 153 10.98 4.77 14.89
C THR A 153 11.68 5.25 16.14
N ALA A 154 12.35 4.33 16.85
CA ALA A 154 13.23 4.68 17.96
C ALA A 154 14.58 5.17 17.41
N ILE A 155 15.09 6.24 17.98
CA ILE A 155 16.38 6.84 17.62
C ILE A 155 17.40 6.35 18.64
N ASP A 156 18.11 5.28 18.32
CA ASP A 156 19.18 4.75 19.14
C ASP A 156 20.50 4.81 18.37
N PRO A 157 21.52 5.54 18.88
CA PRO A 157 22.83 5.64 18.24
C PRO A 157 23.58 4.30 18.16
N ARG A 158 23.17 3.30 18.93
CA ARG A 158 23.75 1.95 18.93
C ARG A 158 23.17 1.05 17.82
N ILE A 159 22.01 1.43 17.27
CA ILE A 159 21.30 0.66 16.27
C ILE A 159 21.40 1.40 14.93
N ASN A 160 22.34 1.00 14.10
CA ASN A 160 22.55 1.58 12.76
C ASN A 160 21.44 1.23 11.76
N SER A 161 20.39 0.55 12.15
CA SER A 161 19.32 0.14 11.25
C SER A 161 17.94 0.29 11.88
N THR A 162 17.29 1.35 11.51
CA THR A 162 15.85 1.54 11.66
C THR A 162 15.14 0.71 10.56
N GLN A 163 15.13 -0.62 10.68
CA GLN A 163 14.43 -1.45 9.69
C GLN A 163 12.99 -1.64 10.10
N GLU A 164 12.10 -1.05 9.33
CA GLU A 164 10.72 -1.46 9.35
C GLU A 164 10.51 -2.60 8.35
N TYR A 165 9.83 -3.66 8.79
CA TYR A 165 9.59 -4.87 7.97
C TYR A 165 8.95 -4.57 6.62
N GLN A 166 8.06 -3.59 6.56
CA GLN A 166 7.32 -3.26 5.34
C GLN A 166 8.15 -2.52 4.28
N VAL A 167 9.23 -1.85 4.68
CA VAL A 167 10.12 -1.14 3.73
C VAL A 167 10.77 -2.10 2.74
N GLY A 168 11.05 -3.33 3.14
CA GLY A 168 11.59 -4.37 2.25
C GLY A 168 10.58 -4.94 1.26
N ILE A 169 9.27 -4.90 1.58
CA ILE A 169 8.20 -5.42 0.73
C ILE A 169 7.72 -4.36 -0.27
N TYR A 170 7.68 -3.10 0.15
CA TYR A 170 7.19 -1.99 -0.66
C TYR A 170 8.33 -1.09 -1.09
N LYS A 171 8.49 -0.92 -2.40
CA LYS A 171 9.55 -0.08 -2.96
C LYS A 171 9.37 1.38 -2.52
N ALA A 172 10.29 1.85 -1.68
CA ALA A 172 10.32 3.23 -1.22
C ALA A 172 11.19 4.06 -2.17
N PRO A 173 10.65 5.06 -2.87
CA PRO A 173 11.46 5.96 -3.69
C PRO A 173 12.25 6.95 -2.83
N LYS A 174 11.64 7.35 -1.69
CA LYS A 174 12.18 8.23 -0.66
C LYS A 174 11.55 7.89 0.68
N ILE A 175 12.34 8.07 1.75
CA ILE A 175 11.89 7.99 3.13
C ILE A 175 12.25 9.30 3.83
N TYR A 176 11.26 9.90 4.46
CA TYR A 176 11.42 11.13 5.20
C TYR A 176 11.13 10.93 6.68
N ARG A 177 11.82 11.71 7.51
CA ARG A 177 11.59 11.81 8.97
C ARG A 177 10.97 13.14 9.30
N ARG A 178 9.92 13.12 10.12
CA ARG A 178 9.42 14.34 10.76
C ARG A 178 10.40 14.83 11.81
N THR A 179 10.79 16.10 11.70
CA THR A 179 11.70 16.78 12.63
C THR A 179 11.03 18.02 13.20
N TYR A 180 11.60 18.55 14.27
CA TYR A 180 11.22 19.85 14.86
C TYR A 180 12.23 20.94 14.51
N SER A 181 13.45 20.56 14.20
CA SER A 181 14.45 21.44 13.59
C SER A 181 14.17 21.66 12.11
N HIS A 182 14.57 22.82 11.60
CA HIS A 182 14.40 23.19 10.21
C HIS A 182 15.44 22.52 9.31
N ASN A 183 14.98 21.85 8.27
CA ASN A 183 15.80 21.33 7.20
C ASN A 183 15.80 22.26 5.99
N PRO A 184 16.79 22.18 5.09
CA PRO A 184 16.79 22.92 3.85
C PRO A 184 15.56 22.64 2.99
N THR A 185 14.92 23.72 2.50
CA THR A 185 13.73 23.62 1.65
C THR A 185 13.96 24.23 0.28
N ALA A 186 13.09 23.91 -0.67
CA ALA A 186 13.01 24.63 -1.92
C ALA A 186 12.60 26.10 -1.65
N LYS A 187 13.31 27.06 -2.31
CA LYS A 187 12.98 28.49 -2.20
C LYS A 187 12.34 28.93 -3.51
N PRO A 188 11.00 29.08 -3.57
CA PRO A 188 10.31 29.41 -4.81
C PRO A 188 10.76 30.80 -5.34
N GLY A 189 10.83 30.92 -6.65
CA GLY A 189 10.97 32.20 -7.32
C GLY A 189 9.65 32.94 -7.44
N LYS A 190 9.69 34.22 -7.88
CA LYS A 190 8.48 35.06 -8.02
C LYS A 190 7.40 34.49 -8.95
N ARG A 191 7.77 33.58 -9.87
CA ARG A 191 6.86 32.99 -10.90
C ARG A 191 7.00 31.45 -10.97
N GLU A 192 7.20 30.83 -9.83
CA GLU A 192 7.41 29.40 -9.75
C GLU A 192 6.44 28.80 -8.74
N TYR A 193 5.82 27.70 -9.12
CA TYR A 193 5.09 26.84 -8.18
C TYR A 193 6.04 25.79 -7.64
N VAL A 194 6.06 25.65 -6.32
CA VAL A 194 6.72 24.54 -5.60
C VAL A 194 5.65 23.81 -4.81
N PRO A 195 5.51 22.48 -4.96
CA PRO A 195 4.59 21.71 -4.14
C PRO A 195 4.86 21.89 -2.65
N TYR A 196 3.80 22.00 -1.85
CA TYR A 196 3.87 22.31 -0.42
C TYR A 196 4.83 21.40 0.35
N PHE A 197 4.86 20.12 0.01
CA PHE A 197 5.75 19.12 0.62
C PHE A 197 7.24 19.57 0.65
N PHE A 198 7.72 20.23 -0.41
CA PHE A 198 9.10 20.69 -0.52
C PHE A 198 9.34 22.08 0.09
N LEU A 199 8.29 22.73 0.57
CA LEU A 199 8.36 23.97 1.35
C LEU A 199 8.36 23.71 2.85
N ASP A 200 7.93 22.50 3.26
CA ASP A 200 7.85 22.11 4.66
C ASP A 200 9.27 21.84 5.21
N PRO A 201 9.78 22.66 6.14
CA PRO A 201 11.13 22.50 6.68
C PRO A 201 11.26 21.33 7.67
N PHE A 202 10.17 20.67 8.01
CA PHE A 202 10.14 19.59 9.01
C PHE A 202 10.28 18.20 8.40
N ASN A 203 10.68 18.10 7.13
CA ASN A 203 10.94 16.83 6.44
C ASN A 203 12.44 16.63 6.21
N LYS A 204 13.05 15.65 6.90
CA LYS A 204 14.44 15.25 6.71
C LYS A 204 14.51 13.99 5.86
N ASP A 205 15.30 14.00 4.78
CA ASP A 205 15.55 12.79 3.98
C ASP A 205 16.44 11.82 4.77
N VAL A 206 15.89 10.63 5.06
CA VAL A 206 16.54 9.55 5.79
C VAL A 206 16.55 8.24 4.99
N THR A 207 16.38 8.32 3.69
CA THR A 207 16.24 7.16 2.79
C THR A 207 17.39 6.16 2.93
N ASP A 208 18.62 6.65 3.02
CA ASP A 208 19.85 5.85 3.14
C ASP A 208 20.03 5.16 4.51
N LEU A 209 19.21 5.50 5.51
CA LEU A 209 19.17 4.76 6.77
C LEU A 209 18.38 3.46 6.67
N TYR A 210 17.53 3.33 5.66
CA TYR A 210 16.59 2.19 5.51
C TYR A 210 16.92 1.27 4.35
N ILE A 211 17.32 1.82 3.22
CA ILE A 211 17.54 1.09 1.97
C ILE A 211 18.83 1.52 1.28
N PRO A 212 19.44 0.65 0.49
CA PRO A 212 20.50 1.03 -0.42
C PRO A 212 20.00 2.04 -1.45
N THR A 213 20.70 3.15 -1.60
CA THR A 213 20.34 4.25 -2.51
C THR A 213 21.37 4.47 -3.60
N SER A 214 20.98 5.18 -4.64
CA SER A 214 21.90 5.76 -5.64
C SER A 214 21.50 7.20 -5.92
N GLU A 215 22.40 7.96 -6.54
CA GLU A 215 22.03 9.25 -7.10
C GLU A 215 21.52 9.08 -8.55
N ILE A 216 20.60 9.96 -8.95
CA ILE A 216 20.18 10.11 -10.34
C ILE A 216 20.75 11.44 -10.82
N ARG A 217 21.59 11.38 -11.85
CA ARG A 217 22.21 12.53 -12.48
C ARG A 217 21.63 12.71 -13.88
N LEU A 218 21.09 13.89 -14.17
CA LEU A 218 20.43 14.16 -15.44
C LEU A 218 21.03 15.42 -16.09
N SER A 219 21.29 15.30 -17.38
CA SER A 219 21.63 16.41 -18.27
C SER A 219 20.58 16.48 -19.37
N ALA A 220 19.93 17.62 -19.54
CA ALA A 220 18.92 17.80 -20.58
C ALA A 220 19.00 19.22 -21.19
N PRO A 221 18.64 19.37 -22.48
CA PRO A 221 18.51 20.68 -23.10
C PRO A 221 17.51 21.55 -22.31
N GLY A 222 17.86 22.81 -22.05
CA GLY A 222 16.98 23.73 -21.33
C GLY A 222 16.94 23.59 -19.81
N ILE A 223 17.65 22.62 -19.22
CA ILE A 223 17.66 22.39 -17.76
C ILE A 223 18.07 23.64 -16.97
N ARG A 224 18.89 24.53 -17.54
CA ARG A 224 19.31 25.82 -16.95
C ARG A 224 18.14 26.79 -16.72
N ASN A 225 17.06 26.62 -17.46
CA ASN A 225 15.86 27.45 -17.34
C ASN A 225 14.91 26.96 -16.24
N ILE A 226 15.16 25.77 -15.70
CA ILE A 226 14.41 25.15 -14.61
C ILE A 226 15.05 25.61 -13.30
N ARG A 227 14.27 26.18 -12.39
CA ARG A 227 14.78 26.59 -11.07
C ARG A 227 14.81 25.41 -10.07
N HIS A 228 13.75 24.61 -10.09
CA HIS A 228 13.67 23.37 -9.34
C HIS A 228 13.16 22.27 -10.28
N GLY A 229 13.91 21.16 -10.33
CA GLY A 229 13.45 19.92 -10.94
C GLY A 229 13.02 18.94 -9.87
N TYR A 230 12.14 18.05 -10.27
CA TYR A 230 11.58 17.02 -9.41
C TYR A 230 11.70 15.66 -10.06
N LEU A 231 11.82 14.61 -9.25
CA LEU A 231 11.53 13.26 -9.68
C LEU A 231 10.16 12.87 -9.16
N ALA A 232 9.31 12.41 -10.06
CA ALA A 232 7.99 11.91 -9.73
C ALA A 232 7.93 10.39 -9.94
N ILE A 233 7.11 9.72 -9.15
CA ILE A 233 6.75 8.30 -9.31
C ILE A 233 5.26 8.18 -9.62
N PHE A 234 4.86 7.08 -10.26
CA PHE A 234 3.44 6.84 -10.54
C PHE A 234 2.76 6.21 -9.31
N ASN A 235 1.79 6.92 -8.75
CA ASN A 235 1.03 6.48 -7.59
C ASN A 235 -0.38 7.10 -7.63
N ASP A 236 -1.39 6.35 -7.21
CA ASP A 236 -2.80 6.77 -7.24
C ASP A 236 -3.20 7.39 -8.59
N LEU A 237 -2.92 6.65 -9.68
CA LEU A 237 -3.24 6.97 -11.08
C LEU A 237 -2.61 8.27 -11.62
N SER A 238 -1.59 8.80 -10.95
CA SER A 238 -0.91 10.03 -11.37
C SER A 238 0.56 10.06 -10.97
N TRP A 239 1.30 10.99 -11.59
CA TRP A 239 2.68 11.23 -11.22
C TRP A 239 2.77 12.08 -9.95
N GLN A 240 3.45 11.57 -8.92
CA GLN A 240 3.61 12.20 -7.60
C GLN A 240 5.08 12.62 -7.40
N PRO A 241 5.38 13.91 -7.22
CA PRO A 241 6.73 14.35 -6.98
C PRO A 241 7.22 13.93 -5.60
N ILE A 242 8.40 13.29 -5.52
CA ILE A 242 8.93 12.73 -4.28
C ILE A 242 10.34 13.22 -3.94
N ALA A 243 11.03 13.84 -4.86
CA ALA A 243 12.33 14.45 -4.65
C ALA A 243 12.42 15.78 -5.40
N CYS A 244 13.13 16.76 -4.82
CA CYS A 244 13.35 18.08 -5.39
C CYS A 244 14.84 18.40 -5.38
N SER A 245 15.35 18.96 -6.48
CA SER A 245 16.73 19.43 -6.58
C SER A 245 16.82 20.67 -7.46
N LYS A 246 17.96 21.37 -7.36
CA LYS A 246 18.27 22.53 -8.20
C LYS A 246 19.30 22.16 -9.26
N PRO A 247 19.17 22.64 -10.49
CA PRO A 247 20.22 22.52 -11.48
C PRO A 247 21.52 23.16 -11.02
N ALA A 248 22.64 22.49 -11.29
CA ALA A 248 24.00 23.00 -11.14
C ALA A 248 24.67 22.98 -12.54
N GLY A 249 24.68 24.12 -13.18
CA GLY A 249 25.17 24.20 -14.57
C GLY A 249 24.20 23.57 -15.56
N GLN A 250 24.62 22.49 -16.23
CA GLN A 250 23.81 21.72 -17.19
C GLN A 250 23.25 20.41 -16.64
N GLU A 251 23.47 20.18 -15.35
CA GLU A 251 23.06 18.95 -14.69
C GLU A 251 22.13 19.22 -13.52
N ILE A 252 21.32 18.25 -13.20
CA ILE A 252 20.57 18.20 -11.95
C ILE A 252 20.82 16.84 -11.30
N ILE A 253 21.09 16.84 -10.00
CA ILE A 253 21.43 15.64 -9.23
C ILE A 253 20.38 15.43 -8.15
N PHE A 254 19.83 14.23 -8.11
CA PHE A 254 18.90 13.78 -7.07
C PHE A 254 19.60 12.71 -6.22
N PRO A 255 20.05 13.04 -5.02
CA PRO A 255 20.75 12.09 -4.15
C PRO A 255 19.78 11.11 -3.47
N LYS A 256 20.31 10.00 -2.96
CA LYS A 256 19.62 9.03 -2.09
C LYS A 256 18.30 8.51 -2.67
N MET A 257 18.26 8.16 -3.96
CA MET A 257 17.08 7.63 -4.62
C MET A 257 16.97 6.12 -4.42
N GLY A 258 15.73 5.64 -4.15
CA GLY A 258 15.43 4.21 -4.09
C GLY A 258 15.61 3.53 -5.45
N LYS A 259 16.04 2.27 -5.43
CA LYS A 259 16.38 1.49 -6.64
C LYS A 259 15.23 0.62 -7.13
N ASP A 260 15.35 0.09 -8.36
CA ASP A 260 14.34 -0.69 -9.07
C ASP A 260 13.00 0.03 -9.19
N ILE A 261 13.05 1.31 -9.56
CA ILE A 261 11.91 2.22 -9.61
C ILE A 261 11.95 3.03 -10.89
N VAL A 262 10.75 3.24 -11.46
CA VAL A 262 10.55 4.18 -12.57
C VAL A 262 10.32 5.59 -12.04
N TYR A 263 11.09 6.55 -12.54
CA TYR A 263 10.98 7.96 -12.23
C TYR A 263 10.66 8.78 -13.47
N LEU A 264 9.85 9.82 -13.31
CA LEU A 264 9.63 10.85 -14.34
C LEU A 264 10.26 12.15 -13.88
N PRO A 265 11.28 12.66 -14.63
CA PRO A 265 11.86 13.97 -14.37
C PRO A 265 10.92 15.09 -14.83
N VAL A 266 10.51 15.96 -13.90
CA VAL A 266 9.52 17.01 -14.16
C VAL A 266 9.93 18.34 -13.55
N HIS A 267 9.33 19.42 -14.04
CA HIS A 267 9.30 20.73 -13.40
C HIS A 267 7.87 21.26 -13.36
N TYR A 268 7.63 22.30 -12.59
CA TYR A 268 6.33 22.96 -12.55
C TYR A 268 6.35 24.29 -13.25
N THR A 269 5.28 24.57 -14.03
CA THR A 269 4.99 25.91 -14.54
C THR A 269 4.40 26.80 -13.43
N ASN A 270 4.30 28.11 -13.69
CA ASN A 270 3.60 29.03 -12.80
C ASN A 270 2.09 28.74 -12.66
N LYS A 271 1.53 27.98 -13.58
CA LYS A 271 0.12 27.52 -13.55
C LYS A 271 -0.07 26.22 -12.77
N LYS A 272 0.96 25.74 -12.07
CA LYS A 272 0.99 24.47 -11.33
C LYS A 272 0.92 23.21 -12.24
N GLU A 273 1.18 23.37 -13.52
CA GLU A 273 1.24 22.25 -14.46
C GLU A 273 2.57 21.52 -14.31
N MET A 274 2.51 20.21 -14.18
CA MET A 274 3.68 19.35 -14.17
C MET A 274 4.11 19.06 -15.62
N VAL A 275 5.33 19.42 -15.98
CA VAL A 275 5.88 19.27 -17.33
C VAL A 275 7.14 18.41 -17.27
N PRO A 276 7.23 17.33 -18.05
CA PRO A 276 8.44 16.51 -18.12
C PRO A 276 9.56 17.27 -18.84
N PHE A 277 10.78 17.21 -18.31
CA PHE A 277 11.97 17.77 -18.96
C PHE A 277 12.93 16.70 -19.49
N ALA A 278 12.69 15.44 -19.16
CA ALA A 278 13.37 14.28 -19.72
C ALA A 278 12.38 13.10 -19.76
N PRO A 279 12.65 12.04 -20.58
CA PRO A 279 11.81 10.85 -20.62
C PRO A 279 11.78 10.14 -19.26
N PRO A 280 10.75 9.31 -18.98
CA PRO A 280 10.76 8.41 -17.84
C PRO A 280 12.03 7.56 -17.85
N LEU A 281 12.51 7.20 -16.68
CA LEU A 281 13.72 6.40 -16.53
C LEU A 281 13.57 5.35 -15.44
N ILE A 282 14.34 4.28 -15.54
CA ILE A 282 14.48 3.26 -14.49
C ILE A 282 15.82 3.48 -13.80
N LEU A 283 15.82 3.54 -12.47
CA LEU A 283 17.02 3.37 -11.66
C LEU A 283 17.07 1.91 -11.22
N TYR A 284 18.00 1.14 -11.79
CA TYR A 284 18.13 -0.29 -11.49
C TYR A 284 18.85 -0.57 -10.15
N SER A 285 18.80 -1.82 -9.72
CA SER A 285 19.43 -2.31 -8.46
C SER A 285 20.94 -2.10 -8.42
N ASP A 286 21.62 -2.13 -9.56
CA ASP A 286 23.06 -1.88 -9.72
C ASP A 286 23.42 -0.38 -9.67
N GLY A 287 22.41 0.50 -9.68
CA GLY A 287 22.59 1.97 -9.69
C GLY A 287 22.65 2.59 -11.08
N THR A 288 22.52 1.79 -12.15
CA THR A 288 22.45 2.31 -13.53
C THR A 288 21.11 2.99 -13.80
N VAL A 289 21.13 4.01 -14.66
CA VAL A 289 19.96 4.79 -15.06
C VAL A 289 19.69 4.58 -16.52
N HIS A 290 18.51 4.07 -16.87
CA HIS A 290 18.10 3.83 -18.26
C HIS A 290 16.84 4.61 -18.60
N PRO A 291 16.85 5.47 -19.62
CA PRO A 291 15.65 6.13 -20.11
C PRO A 291 14.70 5.14 -20.78
N ILE A 292 13.40 5.34 -20.61
CA ILE A 292 12.36 4.58 -21.30
C ILE A 292 11.84 5.43 -22.45
N ILE A 293 12.11 4.99 -23.68
CA ILE A 293 11.72 5.72 -24.88
C ILE A 293 10.99 4.75 -25.81
N ALA A 294 9.71 5.00 -26.05
CA ALA A 294 8.90 4.21 -26.94
C ALA A 294 9.45 4.25 -28.38
N ASN A 295 9.66 3.08 -28.98
CA ASN A 295 10.08 2.97 -30.37
C ASN A 295 8.86 2.79 -31.26
N LYS A 296 8.48 3.86 -31.97
CA LYS A 296 7.31 3.88 -32.86
C LYS A 296 7.55 3.20 -34.20
N ASP A 297 8.82 2.94 -34.55
CA ASP A 297 9.18 2.23 -35.77
C ASP A 297 9.21 0.70 -35.57
N SER A 298 9.10 0.24 -34.31
CA SER A 298 9.04 -1.17 -33.94
C SER A 298 7.79 -1.42 -33.13
N LEU A 299 6.83 -2.09 -33.76
CA LEU A 299 5.53 -2.37 -33.17
C LEU A 299 5.46 -3.80 -32.64
N GLN A 300 4.65 -4.02 -31.62
CA GLN A 300 4.48 -5.32 -30.98
C GLN A 300 3.01 -5.59 -30.61
N TYR A 301 2.69 -6.86 -30.50
CA TYR A 301 1.43 -7.34 -29.96
C TYR A 301 1.52 -7.50 -28.45
N MET A 302 0.46 -7.11 -27.75
CA MET A 302 0.34 -7.27 -26.31
C MET A 302 -0.96 -8.00 -25.94
N LYS A 303 -0.84 -9.10 -25.20
CA LYS A 303 -1.95 -9.79 -24.55
C LYS A 303 -1.89 -9.59 -23.04
N LEU A 304 -2.73 -8.71 -22.54
CA LEU A 304 -2.75 -8.27 -21.14
C LEU A 304 -3.81 -9.06 -20.36
N VAL A 305 -3.46 -9.54 -19.20
CA VAL A 305 -4.32 -10.33 -18.30
C VAL A 305 -4.57 -9.64 -16.95
N ARG A 306 -3.80 -8.58 -16.65
CA ARG A 306 -3.90 -7.78 -15.42
C ARG A 306 -3.51 -6.33 -15.69
N LYS A 307 -4.02 -5.42 -14.84
CA LYS A 307 -3.67 -3.99 -14.82
C LYS A 307 -2.82 -3.57 -13.60
N TYR A 308 -2.52 -4.51 -12.71
CA TYR A 308 -1.79 -4.32 -11.46
C TYR A 308 -1.03 -5.59 -11.09
N PRO A 309 0.13 -5.51 -10.40
CA PRO A 309 0.91 -6.70 -10.05
C PRO A 309 0.15 -7.64 -9.12
N ASN A 310 0.30 -8.94 -9.33
CA ASN A 310 -0.17 -9.94 -8.37
C ASN A 310 0.83 -10.02 -7.21
N ARG A 311 0.36 -9.79 -6.00
CA ARG A 311 1.20 -9.75 -4.79
C ARG A 311 1.51 -11.12 -4.19
N GLY A 312 0.93 -12.20 -4.74
CA GLY A 312 1.15 -13.55 -4.22
C GLY A 312 0.38 -13.90 -2.94
N GLU A 313 -0.21 -12.92 -2.25
CA GLU A 313 -0.99 -13.15 -1.01
C GLU A 313 -2.20 -14.06 -1.22
N SER A 314 -2.68 -14.12 -2.46
CA SER A 314 -3.84 -14.91 -2.88
C SER A 314 -3.55 -16.41 -3.07
N ASP A 315 -2.29 -16.83 -3.05
CA ASP A 315 -1.92 -18.22 -3.31
C ASP A 315 -2.53 -19.20 -2.29
N TYR A 316 -2.60 -18.79 -1.04
CA TYR A 316 -3.27 -19.55 0.02
C TYR A 316 -4.77 -19.70 -0.23
N TRP A 317 -5.45 -18.63 -0.64
CA TRP A 317 -6.89 -18.66 -0.88
C TRP A 317 -7.27 -19.55 -2.07
N TYR A 318 -6.41 -19.61 -3.10
CA TYR A 318 -6.65 -20.43 -4.28
C TYR A 318 -6.43 -21.92 -3.98
N SER A 319 -5.49 -22.27 -3.12
CA SER A 319 -5.26 -23.65 -2.69
C SER A 319 -6.47 -24.26 -1.99
N ALA A 320 -7.30 -23.44 -1.34
CA ALA A 320 -8.52 -23.88 -0.67
C ALA A 320 -9.60 -24.42 -1.62
N PHE A 321 -9.47 -24.19 -2.93
CA PHE A 321 -10.39 -24.73 -3.94
C PHE A 321 -10.06 -26.15 -4.37
N ILE A 322 -8.85 -26.63 -4.14
CA ILE A 322 -8.48 -28.01 -4.51
C ILE A 322 -9.38 -28.99 -3.78
N ASP A 323 -9.91 -29.98 -4.52
CA ASP A 323 -10.88 -30.98 -4.10
C ASP A 323 -12.28 -30.45 -3.73
N SER A 324 -12.53 -29.15 -3.82
CA SER A 324 -13.89 -28.64 -3.89
C SER A 324 -14.56 -29.10 -5.18
N HIS A 325 -15.89 -29.23 -5.18
CA HIS A 325 -16.59 -29.79 -6.34
C HIS A 325 -17.96 -29.16 -6.56
N PHE A 326 -18.48 -29.37 -7.76
CA PHE A 326 -19.85 -29.04 -8.12
C PHE A 326 -20.67 -30.31 -8.27
N GLU A 327 -21.91 -30.25 -7.84
CA GLU A 327 -22.87 -31.36 -7.97
C GLU A 327 -24.30 -30.84 -8.15
N ALA A 328 -25.16 -31.74 -8.66
CA ALA A 328 -26.54 -31.43 -8.94
C ALA A 328 -27.47 -32.57 -8.43
N ALA A 329 -28.73 -32.25 -8.13
CA ALA A 329 -29.72 -33.20 -7.66
C ALA A 329 -31.15 -32.75 -8.00
N ASP A 330 -32.10 -33.70 -7.93
CA ASP A 330 -33.53 -33.42 -8.02
C ASP A 330 -34.21 -33.32 -6.65
N ASN A 331 -33.44 -33.51 -5.57
CA ASN A 331 -33.93 -33.40 -4.19
C ASN A 331 -33.11 -32.36 -3.41
N PRO A 332 -33.73 -31.62 -2.46
CA PRO A 332 -33.11 -30.50 -1.77
C PRO A 332 -32.06 -30.91 -0.73
N ASP A 333 -32.03 -32.17 -0.31
CA ASP A 333 -31.07 -32.73 0.65
C ASP A 333 -29.84 -33.34 -0.05
N PHE A 334 -29.78 -33.26 -1.38
CA PHE A 334 -28.70 -33.79 -2.22
C PHE A 334 -28.37 -35.26 -1.90
N LYS A 335 -29.40 -36.06 -1.63
CA LYS A 335 -29.23 -37.47 -1.43
C LYS A 335 -28.88 -38.14 -2.76
N SER A 336 -27.70 -38.77 -2.82
CA SER A 336 -27.13 -39.34 -4.04
C SER A 336 -27.01 -38.33 -5.20
N PRO A 337 -26.25 -37.23 -5.02
CA PRO A 337 -26.15 -36.19 -6.04
C PRO A 337 -25.36 -36.69 -7.25
N HIS A 338 -25.60 -36.07 -8.40
CA HIS A 338 -24.79 -36.26 -9.59
C HIS A 338 -23.55 -35.37 -9.51
N SER A 339 -22.34 -35.98 -9.54
CA SER A 339 -21.08 -35.25 -9.55
C SER A 339 -20.87 -34.58 -10.91
N ILE A 340 -20.70 -33.29 -10.91
CA ILE A 340 -20.47 -32.47 -12.12
C ILE A 340 -18.98 -32.32 -12.41
N CYS A 341 -18.22 -31.79 -11.45
CA CYS A 341 -16.81 -31.51 -11.62
C CYS A 341 -16.13 -31.39 -10.25
N THR A 342 -14.94 -31.94 -10.12
CA THR A 342 -14.04 -31.73 -8.99
C THR A 342 -12.88 -30.84 -9.43
N ILE A 343 -12.58 -29.79 -8.67
CA ILE A 343 -11.48 -28.88 -8.93
C ILE A 343 -10.18 -29.55 -8.51
N ARG A 344 -9.40 -30.01 -9.50
CA ARG A 344 -8.14 -30.75 -9.28
C ARG A 344 -6.89 -29.85 -9.29
N HIS A 345 -7.00 -28.67 -9.88
CA HIS A 345 -5.91 -27.71 -9.99
C HIS A 345 -6.27 -26.42 -9.30
N LYS A 346 -5.29 -25.81 -8.65
CA LYS A 346 -5.43 -24.50 -8.02
C LYS A 346 -5.90 -23.46 -9.06
N PRO A 347 -7.10 -22.84 -8.90
CA PRO A 347 -7.53 -21.75 -9.78
C PRO A 347 -6.64 -20.52 -9.57
N ASP A 348 -6.78 -19.52 -10.41
CA ASP A 348 -6.15 -18.22 -10.24
C ASP A 348 -7.21 -17.11 -10.00
N TYR A 349 -6.78 -15.85 -10.02
CA TYR A 349 -7.61 -14.66 -9.82
C TYR A 349 -8.64 -14.38 -10.92
N ARG A 350 -8.67 -15.17 -11.99
CA ARG A 350 -9.56 -14.98 -13.15
C ARG A 350 -10.87 -15.74 -12.96
N TYR A 351 -11.87 -15.38 -13.75
CA TYR A 351 -13.05 -16.21 -13.90
C TYR A 351 -12.68 -17.61 -14.36
N GLN A 352 -13.22 -18.59 -13.67
CA GLN A 352 -13.14 -20.00 -14.00
C GLN A 352 -14.45 -20.43 -14.67
N PHE A 353 -14.34 -21.21 -15.73
CA PHE A 353 -15.48 -21.64 -16.52
C PHE A 353 -15.53 -23.17 -16.55
N ILE A 354 -16.62 -23.74 -16.07
CA ILE A 354 -16.87 -25.19 -16.07
C ILE A 354 -17.93 -25.47 -17.14
N PRO A 355 -17.56 -26.10 -18.27
CA PRO A 355 -18.52 -26.51 -19.26
C PRO A 355 -19.38 -27.67 -18.70
N ILE A 356 -20.68 -27.63 -18.94
CA ILE A 356 -21.65 -28.63 -18.50
C ILE A 356 -22.26 -29.31 -19.72
N ASP A 357 -22.46 -30.61 -19.63
CA ASP A 357 -23.21 -31.36 -20.62
C ASP A 357 -24.70 -30.97 -20.55
N THR A 358 -25.19 -30.34 -21.61
CA THR A 358 -26.56 -29.84 -21.69
C THR A 358 -27.64 -30.92 -21.72
N THR A 359 -27.27 -32.21 -21.79
CA THR A 359 -28.20 -33.31 -21.61
C THR A 359 -28.57 -33.52 -20.15
N LEU A 360 -27.76 -32.99 -19.20
CA LEU A 360 -28.04 -33.06 -17.79
C LEU A 360 -29.03 -31.97 -17.39
N SER A 361 -30.06 -32.37 -16.66
CA SER A 361 -31.12 -31.45 -16.21
C SER A 361 -31.49 -31.76 -14.77
N TYR A 362 -31.23 -30.83 -13.85
CA TYR A 362 -31.49 -30.95 -12.43
C TYR A 362 -32.11 -29.67 -11.86
N ARG A 363 -32.90 -29.80 -10.80
CA ARG A 363 -33.49 -28.63 -10.12
C ARG A 363 -32.48 -27.93 -9.20
N TYR A 364 -31.65 -28.68 -8.47
CA TYR A 364 -30.72 -28.15 -7.47
C TYR A 364 -29.29 -28.31 -7.94
N TRP A 365 -28.50 -27.25 -7.82
CA TRP A 365 -27.10 -27.20 -8.17
C TRP A 365 -26.30 -26.51 -7.07
N ARG A 366 -25.17 -27.09 -6.67
CA ARG A 366 -24.34 -26.50 -5.60
C ARG A 366 -22.84 -26.62 -5.85
N PHE A 367 -22.11 -25.70 -5.23
CA PHE A 367 -20.67 -25.76 -4.99
C PHE A 367 -20.48 -26.29 -3.56
N VAL A 368 -19.62 -27.30 -3.40
CA VAL A 368 -19.24 -27.89 -2.12
C VAL A 368 -17.78 -27.59 -1.89
N ALA A 369 -17.47 -26.88 -0.79
CA ALA A 369 -16.11 -26.55 -0.41
C ALA A 369 -15.39 -27.78 0.14
N ASN A 370 -14.05 -27.81 0.01
CA ASN A 370 -13.22 -28.82 0.67
C ASN A 370 -13.36 -28.69 2.19
N GLU A 371 -13.57 -29.82 2.89
CA GLU A 371 -13.77 -29.85 4.35
C GLU A 371 -12.59 -29.31 5.14
N ALA A 372 -11.35 -29.46 4.64
CA ALA A 372 -10.13 -28.99 5.32
C ALA A 372 -9.93 -27.48 5.21
N TRP A 373 -10.51 -26.81 4.18
CA TRP A 373 -10.24 -25.42 3.86
C TRP A 373 -11.51 -24.69 3.43
N ARG A 374 -11.71 -23.49 3.93
CA ARG A 374 -12.88 -22.68 3.56
C ARG A 374 -12.59 -21.94 2.25
N ALA A 375 -13.31 -22.28 1.18
CA ALA A 375 -13.19 -21.58 -0.09
C ALA A 375 -13.78 -20.16 0.00
N HIS A 376 -13.09 -19.19 -0.58
CA HIS A 376 -13.54 -17.80 -0.66
C HIS A 376 -13.92 -17.47 -2.10
N LEU A 377 -15.22 -17.35 -2.37
CA LEU A 377 -15.79 -17.02 -3.67
C LEU A 377 -16.18 -15.53 -3.73
N SER A 378 -15.87 -14.87 -4.85
CA SER A 378 -16.34 -13.52 -5.16
C SER A 378 -17.52 -13.51 -6.13
N ASP A 379 -17.70 -14.57 -6.94
CA ASP A 379 -18.82 -14.67 -7.86
C ASP A 379 -19.14 -16.14 -8.15
N LEU A 380 -20.44 -16.44 -8.35
CA LEU A 380 -20.93 -17.74 -8.80
C LEU A 380 -22.15 -17.55 -9.69
N ARG A 381 -22.07 -17.98 -10.97
CA ARG A 381 -23.14 -17.83 -11.95
C ARG A 381 -23.42 -19.13 -12.69
N PHE A 382 -24.66 -19.28 -13.10
CA PHE A 382 -25.18 -20.42 -13.83
C PHE A 382 -25.75 -20.00 -15.17
N TYR A 383 -25.36 -20.64 -16.23
CA TYR A 383 -25.76 -20.29 -17.59
C TYR A 383 -26.51 -21.45 -18.26
N ASP A 384 -27.63 -21.12 -18.90
CA ASP A 384 -28.42 -22.08 -19.65
C ASP A 384 -27.77 -22.49 -21.00
N LYS A 385 -28.44 -23.35 -21.76
CA LYS A 385 -27.97 -23.81 -23.08
C LYS A 385 -27.82 -22.69 -24.11
N HIS A 386 -28.42 -21.54 -23.89
CA HIS A 386 -28.30 -20.32 -24.71
C HIS A 386 -27.24 -19.36 -24.23
N LYS A 387 -26.45 -19.75 -23.21
CA LYS A 387 -25.42 -18.94 -22.53
C LYS A 387 -26.00 -17.71 -21.85
N GLN A 388 -27.28 -17.76 -21.45
CA GLN A 388 -27.91 -16.70 -20.66
C GLN A 388 -27.82 -17.06 -19.18
N GLU A 389 -27.48 -16.06 -18.36
CA GLU A 389 -27.47 -16.25 -16.91
C GLU A 389 -28.89 -16.56 -16.41
N ILE A 390 -29.03 -17.62 -15.65
CA ILE A 390 -30.28 -17.97 -14.99
C ILE A 390 -30.12 -17.87 -13.46
N LYS A 391 -31.20 -17.43 -12.82
CA LYS A 391 -31.25 -17.20 -11.38
C LYS A 391 -32.30 -18.08 -10.75
N GLY A 392 -32.06 -18.51 -9.52
CA GLY A 392 -32.96 -19.27 -8.68
C GLY A 392 -32.95 -18.74 -7.25
N LYS A 393 -33.49 -19.50 -6.33
CA LYS A 393 -33.40 -19.23 -4.90
C LYS A 393 -32.07 -19.76 -4.37
N ILE A 394 -31.30 -18.91 -3.68
CA ILE A 394 -30.06 -19.32 -3.02
C ILE A 394 -30.40 -20.32 -1.91
N ILE A 395 -29.64 -21.41 -1.83
CA ILE A 395 -29.78 -22.47 -0.84
C ILE A 395 -28.40 -22.81 -0.23
N GLY A 396 -28.43 -23.46 0.95
CA GLY A 396 -27.22 -23.86 1.67
C GLY A 396 -26.98 -22.99 2.88
N MET A 397 -25.81 -22.34 2.94
CA MET A 397 -25.42 -21.54 4.10
C MET A 397 -26.34 -20.33 4.36
N ASP A 398 -26.32 -19.84 5.59
CA ASP A 398 -27.16 -18.72 6.05
C ASP A 398 -26.91 -17.42 5.26
N SER A 399 -28.00 -16.75 4.93
CA SER A 399 -28.16 -15.86 3.80
C SER A 399 -27.65 -14.42 3.95
N THR A 400 -27.11 -14.00 5.10
CA THR A 400 -26.75 -12.59 5.31
C THR A 400 -25.56 -12.13 4.46
N LYS A 401 -24.68 -13.04 4.04
CA LYS A 401 -23.52 -12.76 3.18
C LYS A 401 -23.59 -13.44 1.81
N THR A 402 -24.52 -14.34 1.58
CA THR A 402 -24.63 -15.06 0.30
C THR A 402 -25.06 -14.14 -0.84
N ASN A 403 -25.71 -13.03 -0.56
CA ASN A 403 -26.04 -12.03 -1.59
C ASN A 403 -24.79 -11.41 -2.22
N GLU A 404 -23.68 -11.29 -1.45
CA GLU A 404 -22.39 -10.79 -1.95
C GLU A 404 -21.81 -11.70 -3.05
N LEU A 405 -22.16 -13.00 -3.03
CA LEU A 405 -21.72 -13.96 -4.05
C LEU A 405 -22.40 -13.78 -5.42
N PHE A 406 -23.54 -13.10 -5.45
CA PHE A 406 -24.36 -12.92 -6.64
C PHE A 406 -24.55 -11.45 -7.04
N ASP A 407 -23.80 -10.53 -6.39
CA ASP A 407 -23.76 -9.13 -6.78
C ASP A 407 -22.76 -8.92 -7.95
N PRO A 408 -22.72 -7.74 -8.58
CA PRO A 408 -21.81 -7.47 -9.68
C PRO A 408 -20.40 -7.03 -9.23
N ASP A 409 -20.14 -6.88 -7.93
CA ASP A 409 -18.85 -6.39 -7.42
C ASP A 409 -17.84 -7.54 -7.27
N PRO A 410 -16.77 -7.61 -8.07
CA PRO A 410 -15.75 -8.66 -7.95
C PRO A 410 -14.93 -8.60 -6.65
N LEU A 411 -15.04 -7.52 -5.86
CA LEU A 411 -14.41 -7.42 -4.54
C LEU A 411 -15.30 -7.94 -3.42
N SER A 412 -16.59 -8.06 -3.64
CA SER A 412 -17.47 -8.78 -2.73
C SER A 412 -17.00 -10.22 -2.55
N MET A 413 -17.11 -10.76 -1.36
CA MET A 413 -16.51 -12.05 -1.04
C MET A 413 -17.31 -12.78 0.02
N CYS A 414 -17.66 -14.01 -0.29
CA CYS A 414 -18.29 -14.93 0.65
C CYS A 414 -17.35 -16.10 0.98
N MET A 415 -17.14 -16.36 2.25
CA MET A 415 -16.43 -17.56 2.73
C MET A 415 -17.44 -18.72 2.82
N ILE A 416 -17.22 -19.78 2.07
CA ILE A 416 -18.08 -20.95 2.01
C ILE A 416 -17.60 -21.98 3.04
N PRO A 417 -18.30 -22.18 4.16
CA PRO A 417 -17.88 -23.13 5.19
C PRO A 417 -18.11 -24.60 4.78
N GLU A 418 -19.21 -24.89 4.08
CA GLU A 418 -19.58 -26.23 3.62
C GLU A 418 -20.01 -26.19 2.15
N TRP A 419 -21.17 -25.61 1.86
CA TRP A 419 -21.67 -25.53 0.50
C TRP A 419 -22.64 -24.35 0.29
N VAL A 420 -22.77 -23.94 -0.96
CA VAL A 420 -23.75 -22.94 -1.43
C VAL A 420 -24.29 -23.36 -2.79
N GLY A 421 -25.56 -23.12 -3.04
CA GLY A 421 -26.17 -23.51 -4.30
C GLY A 421 -27.41 -22.72 -4.67
N MET A 422 -28.11 -23.25 -5.67
CA MET A 422 -29.29 -22.63 -6.27
C MET A 422 -30.42 -23.66 -6.44
N ASP A 423 -31.63 -23.32 -6.00
CA ASP A 423 -32.87 -23.99 -6.36
C ASP A 423 -33.53 -23.22 -7.50
N PHE A 424 -33.59 -23.80 -8.67
CA PHE A 424 -34.21 -23.19 -9.85
C PHE A 424 -35.75 -23.42 -9.91
N GLY A 425 -36.33 -24.06 -8.89
CA GLY A 425 -37.80 -24.36 -8.82
C GLY A 425 -38.26 -25.44 -9.78
N LYS A 426 -37.49 -25.77 -10.79
CA LYS A 426 -37.72 -26.81 -11.80
C LYS A 426 -36.40 -27.34 -12.33
N PRO A 427 -36.34 -28.53 -12.93
CA PRO A 427 -35.14 -29.01 -13.60
C PRO A 427 -34.71 -28.05 -14.71
N VAL A 428 -33.39 -27.71 -14.74
CA VAL A 428 -32.77 -26.86 -15.74
C VAL A 428 -31.54 -27.53 -16.31
N ALA A 429 -31.32 -27.39 -17.62
CA ALA A 429 -30.11 -27.83 -18.28
C ALA A 429 -29.14 -26.63 -18.34
N LEU A 430 -27.99 -26.76 -17.70
CA LEU A 430 -26.91 -25.78 -17.75
C LEU A 430 -25.96 -26.09 -18.89
N SER A 431 -25.36 -25.06 -19.49
CA SER A 431 -24.24 -25.18 -20.40
C SER A 431 -22.91 -24.84 -19.75
N GLN A 432 -22.95 -24.04 -18.68
CA GLN A 432 -21.74 -23.57 -18.01
C GLN A 432 -22.04 -23.13 -16.57
N ILE A 433 -21.07 -23.36 -15.70
CA ILE A 433 -20.95 -22.67 -14.40
C ILE A 433 -19.72 -21.76 -14.49
N ARG A 434 -19.88 -20.51 -14.06
CA ARG A 434 -18.79 -19.55 -13.92
C ARG A 434 -18.59 -19.23 -12.44
N TYR A 435 -17.35 -19.25 -11.98
CA TYR A 435 -17.06 -18.80 -10.64
C TYR A 435 -15.79 -17.94 -10.60
N LEU A 436 -15.68 -17.09 -9.61
CA LEU A 436 -14.54 -16.21 -9.37
C LEU A 436 -14.03 -16.45 -7.94
N PRO A 437 -12.82 -16.96 -7.76
CA PRO A 437 -12.19 -16.96 -6.45
C PRO A 437 -12.01 -15.53 -5.91
N ARG A 438 -11.88 -15.39 -4.60
CA ARG A 438 -11.47 -14.12 -3.99
C ARG A 438 -10.30 -13.52 -4.76
N ASN A 439 -10.40 -12.24 -5.09
CA ASN A 439 -9.42 -11.56 -5.92
C ASN A 439 -9.27 -10.09 -5.50
N ASP A 440 -8.40 -9.37 -6.19
CA ASP A 440 -8.09 -7.96 -5.98
C ASP A 440 -8.73 -7.04 -7.04
N ALA A 441 -9.64 -7.54 -7.85
CA ALA A 441 -10.28 -6.86 -8.99
C ALA A 441 -9.29 -6.28 -10.03
N ASN A 442 -8.07 -6.78 -10.08
CA ASN A 442 -7.02 -6.28 -10.96
C ASN A 442 -6.78 -7.17 -12.19
N GLY A 443 -7.52 -8.28 -12.33
CA GLY A 443 -7.59 -9.07 -13.56
C GLY A 443 -8.34 -8.33 -14.68
N ILE A 444 -8.34 -8.93 -15.87
CA ILE A 444 -9.20 -8.50 -16.96
C ILE A 444 -10.54 -9.22 -16.82
N PHE A 445 -11.62 -8.42 -16.78
CA PHE A 445 -12.99 -8.94 -16.65
C PHE A 445 -13.74 -8.77 -17.97
N PRO A 446 -14.52 -9.78 -18.38
CA PRO A 446 -15.42 -9.65 -19.53
C PRO A 446 -16.34 -8.44 -19.38
N ASP A 447 -16.70 -7.84 -20.49
CA ASP A 447 -17.60 -6.69 -20.62
C ASP A 447 -17.07 -5.36 -20.04
N ASN A 448 -15.89 -5.37 -19.39
CA ASN A 448 -15.23 -4.15 -18.93
C ASN A 448 -14.49 -3.46 -20.07
N GLN A 449 -14.47 -2.12 -20.02
CA GLN A 449 -13.76 -1.28 -20.97
C GLN A 449 -12.35 -0.97 -20.46
N TYR A 450 -11.36 -1.22 -21.31
CA TYR A 450 -9.95 -0.98 -21.04
C TYR A 450 -9.34 -0.07 -22.09
N GLU A 451 -8.40 0.77 -21.67
CA GLU A 451 -7.61 1.64 -22.53
C GLU A 451 -6.14 1.47 -22.22
N LEU A 452 -5.37 1.10 -23.22
CA LEU A 452 -3.92 1.01 -23.12
C LEU A 452 -3.31 2.35 -23.51
N PHE A 453 -2.36 2.83 -22.70
CA PHE A 453 -1.52 3.98 -23.02
C PHE A 453 -0.07 3.58 -23.11
N TYR A 454 0.69 4.26 -23.96
CA TYR A 454 2.14 4.31 -23.88
C TYR A 454 2.60 5.74 -23.62
N TYR A 455 3.76 5.87 -22.97
CA TYR A 455 4.32 7.19 -22.66
C TYR A 455 5.22 7.66 -23.81
N ASP A 456 4.93 8.84 -24.38
CA ASP A 456 5.68 9.49 -25.45
C ASP A 456 6.24 10.83 -24.96
N PHE A 457 7.54 10.94 -24.77
CA PHE A 457 8.16 12.16 -24.34
C PHE A 457 8.32 13.15 -25.52
N PRO A 458 7.96 14.45 -25.38
CA PRO A 458 7.46 15.12 -24.17
C PRO A 458 5.92 15.14 -24.03
N GLN A 459 5.16 14.50 -24.93
CA GLN A 459 3.70 14.61 -25.03
C GLN A 459 2.95 13.97 -23.85
N GLY A 460 3.57 12.99 -23.17
CA GLY A 460 2.94 12.26 -22.08
C GLY A 460 2.25 10.97 -22.53
N TRP A 461 1.13 10.64 -21.92
CA TRP A 461 0.39 9.42 -22.20
C TRP A 461 -0.38 9.51 -23.52
N ILE A 462 -0.11 8.61 -24.46
CA ILE A 462 -0.77 8.47 -25.75
C ILE A 462 -1.67 7.25 -25.72
N SER A 463 -2.94 7.41 -26.05
CA SER A 463 -3.91 6.33 -26.08
C SER A 463 -3.74 5.41 -27.30
N MET A 464 -3.86 4.11 -27.07
CA MET A 464 -3.99 3.07 -28.10
C MET A 464 -5.46 2.70 -28.38
N GLY A 465 -6.39 3.47 -27.82
CA GLY A 465 -7.82 3.27 -27.97
C GLY A 465 -8.46 2.41 -26.88
N ILE A 466 -9.77 2.57 -26.75
CA ILE A 466 -10.60 1.83 -25.79
C ILE A 466 -11.08 0.53 -26.45
N LYS A 467 -10.98 -0.58 -25.73
CA LYS A 467 -11.50 -1.89 -26.12
C LYS A 467 -12.36 -2.48 -25.00
N THR A 468 -13.40 -3.23 -25.37
CA THR A 468 -14.16 -4.02 -24.41
C THR A 468 -13.61 -5.45 -24.37
N ALA A 469 -13.30 -5.96 -23.21
CA ALA A 469 -12.81 -7.32 -23.05
C ALA A 469 -13.95 -8.32 -23.25
N THR A 470 -13.71 -9.35 -24.07
CA THR A 470 -14.66 -10.46 -24.31
C THR A 470 -14.33 -11.70 -23.46
N GLY A 471 -13.24 -11.66 -22.71
CA GLY A 471 -12.77 -12.75 -21.88
C GLY A 471 -11.89 -12.24 -20.74
N THR A 472 -11.00 -13.09 -20.24
CA THR A 472 -10.10 -12.79 -19.13
C THR A 472 -8.75 -12.19 -19.57
N TYR A 473 -8.71 -11.62 -20.75
CA TYR A 473 -7.57 -10.93 -21.34
C TYR A 473 -8.06 -9.84 -22.29
N ILE A 474 -7.15 -8.89 -22.61
CA ILE A 474 -7.36 -7.88 -23.65
C ILE A 474 -6.12 -7.79 -24.52
N GLU A 475 -6.32 -7.55 -25.81
CA GLU A 475 -5.26 -7.59 -26.81
C GLU A 475 -5.13 -6.25 -27.54
N TYR A 476 -3.91 -5.82 -27.75
CA TYR A 476 -3.57 -4.63 -28.52
C TYR A 476 -2.49 -4.98 -29.55
N ASP A 477 -2.78 -4.63 -30.79
CA ASP A 477 -1.85 -4.70 -31.91
C ASP A 477 -1.12 -3.36 -32.09
N ASP A 478 -0.04 -3.37 -32.83
CA ASP A 478 0.69 -2.16 -33.26
C ASP A 478 1.12 -1.23 -32.10
N VAL A 479 1.40 -1.80 -30.94
CA VAL A 479 1.87 -1.05 -29.78
C VAL A 479 3.36 -0.71 -29.95
N PRO A 480 3.79 0.57 -29.85
CA PRO A 480 5.21 0.93 -29.88
C PRO A 480 6.02 0.12 -28.86
N SER A 481 7.16 -0.45 -29.27
CA SER A 481 8.00 -1.27 -28.41
C SER A 481 8.87 -0.43 -27.45
N ASN A 482 9.51 -1.06 -26.45
CA ASN A 482 10.43 -0.44 -25.49
C ASN A 482 9.83 0.74 -24.72
N GLY A 483 8.50 0.84 -24.64
CA GLY A 483 7.79 1.91 -23.96
C GLY A 483 7.50 1.66 -22.49
N LEU A 484 7.06 2.70 -21.82
CA LEU A 484 6.36 2.63 -20.55
C LEU A 484 4.87 2.64 -20.83
N TYR A 485 4.13 1.70 -20.24
CA TYR A 485 2.72 1.49 -20.54
C TYR A 485 1.86 1.60 -19.30
N TRP A 486 0.58 1.89 -19.53
CA TRP A 486 -0.43 1.96 -18.49
C TRP A 486 -1.76 1.45 -19.02
N LEU A 487 -2.32 0.41 -18.39
CA LEU A 487 -3.64 -0.12 -18.74
C LEU A 487 -4.66 0.40 -17.74
N ARG A 488 -5.64 1.16 -18.24
CA ARG A 488 -6.78 1.65 -17.47
C ARG A 488 -7.98 0.74 -17.60
N ASN A 489 -8.77 0.62 -16.52
CA ASN A 489 -10.11 0.05 -16.54
C ASN A 489 -11.13 1.15 -16.28
N HIS A 490 -11.87 1.56 -17.30
CA HIS A 490 -12.87 2.61 -17.22
C HIS A 490 -14.17 2.18 -16.52
N THR A 491 -14.40 0.87 -16.38
CA THR A 491 -15.60 0.32 -15.74
C THR A 491 -15.41 0.20 -14.22
N LEU A 492 -14.30 -0.35 -13.74
CA LEU A 492 -14.06 -0.58 -12.32
C LEU A 492 -13.10 0.44 -11.68
N GLY A 493 -12.25 1.13 -12.45
CA GLY A 493 -11.48 2.31 -12.06
C GLY A 493 -10.67 2.21 -10.77
N GLN A 494 -10.16 1.03 -10.42
CA GLN A 494 -9.46 0.80 -9.16
C GLN A 494 -7.94 0.92 -9.29
N GLU A 495 -7.17 0.09 -8.59
CA GLU A 495 -5.73 0.08 -8.66
C GLU A 495 -5.24 -0.18 -10.09
N GLU A 496 -4.31 0.64 -10.58
CA GLU A 496 -3.66 0.49 -11.88
C GLU A 496 -2.19 0.81 -11.73
N ARG A 497 -1.33 0.15 -12.53
CA ARG A 497 0.11 0.34 -12.42
C ARG A 497 0.77 0.45 -13.78
N ILE A 498 1.83 1.26 -13.84
CA ILE A 498 2.68 1.35 -15.01
C ILE A 498 3.54 0.10 -15.14
N PHE A 499 3.88 -0.27 -16.39
CA PHE A 499 4.67 -1.46 -16.68
C PHE A 499 5.53 -1.27 -17.93
N THR A 500 6.57 -2.08 -18.05
CA THR A 500 7.29 -2.36 -19.30
C THR A 500 6.84 -3.70 -19.83
N TRP A 501 7.06 -3.94 -21.13
CA TRP A 501 6.70 -5.20 -21.78
C TRP A 501 7.94 -6.00 -22.12
N GLU A 502 8.13 -7.13 -21.45
CA GLU A 502 9.35 -7.93 -21.52
C GLU A 502 9.00 -9.40 -21.72
N ASN A 503 9.58 -10.04 -22.73
CA ASN A 503 9.39 -11.47 -23.02
C ASN A 503 7.90 -11.88 -23.08
N GLY A 504 7.05 -11.04 -23.69
CA GLY A 504 5.62 -11.30 -23.84
C GLY A 504 4.79 -11.14 -22.55
N LYS A 505 5.30 -10.43 -21.53
CA LYS A 505 4.64 -10.20 -20.25
C LYS A 505 4.81 -8.76 -19.76
N ALA A 506 3.84 -8.28 -18.99
CA ALA A 506 3.93 -7.02 -18.27
C ALA A 506 4.86 -7.17 -17.06
N HIS A 507 5.90 -6.33 -17.00
CA HIS A 507 6.72 -6.14 -15.82
C HIS A 507 6.30 -4.84 -15.14
N PHE A 508 5.62 -4.96 -14.00
CA PHE A 508 5.08 -3.82 -13.24
C PHE A 508 6.13 -3.16 -12.37
N TRP A 509 6.08 -1.83 -12.34
CA TRP A 509 7.00 -0.99 -11.57
C TRP A 509 6.34 -0.31 -10.37
#